data_0d755d90829b0d7a3a7cb694666ddde2
#
_entry.id   0d755d90829b0d7a3a7cb694666ddde2
#
_cell.length_a   1.000
_cell.length_b   1.000
_cell.length_c   1.000
_cell.angle_alpha   90.00
_cell.angle_beta   90.00
_cell.angle_gamma   90.00
#
_symmetry.space_group_name_H-M   'P 1'
#
loop_
_entity.id
_entity.type
_entity.pdbx_description
1 polymer ?
#
loop_
_entity_poly.entity_id
_entity_poly.type
_entity_poly.pdbx_seq_one_letter_code
_entity_poly.pdbx_strand_id
1 'polypeptide(L)'
;MTQSATPDIAAGRLRPDEIAANFEDIKPPLDRKKALIESSRCYFCHDAPCIEACPTSIDIPNFIRMINTGNTQGAAETILEANILGGMCARVCPTEILCEDKCVRNTSEDKPVNIGMLQRFAVDHLMENGRYPFTRLPVGAERVNG
;
A
#
# COMPACT_ATOMS: atom_id res chain seq x y z
N MET A 1 -14.74 -54.06 3.47
CA MET A 1 -13.27 -54.25 3.43
C MET A 1 -12.66 -52.88 3.42
N THR A 2 -12.31 -52.36 4.58
CA THR A 2 -11.62 -51.07 4.72
C THR A 2 -10.15 -51.28 4.34
N GLN A 3 -9.74 -50.74 3.22
CA GLN A 3 -8.32 -50.69 2.89
C GLN A 3 -7.62 -49.87 3.98
N SER A 4 -6.75 -50.52 4.71
CA SER A 4 -5.78 -49.88 5.59
C SER A 4 -4.89 -49.01 4.72
N ALA A 5 -5.12 -47.71 4.74
CA ALA A 5 -4.20 -46.76 4.12
C ALA A 5 -2.82 -46.95 4.78
N THR A 6 -1.81 -47.25 3.99
CA THR A 6 -0.41 -47.20 4.44
C THR A 6 -0.20 -45.82 5.08
N PRO A 7 0.41 -45.76 6.29
CA PRO A 7 0.65 -44.48 6.92
C PRO A 7 1.59 -43.68 6.04
N ASP A 8 1.01 -42.72 5.37
CA ASP A 8 1.72 -41.70 4.61
C ASP A 8 2.19 -40.58 5.56
N ILE A 9 3.18 -39.82 5.15
CA ILE A 9 3.60 -38.61 5.86
C ILE A 9 2.44 -37.66 5.81
N ALA A 10 1.65 -37.56 6.87
CA ALA A 10 0.61 -36.56 6.99
C ALA A 10 1.28 -35.19 6.94
N ALA A 11 1.03 -34.44 5.87
CA ALA A 11 1.39 -33.05 5.86
C ALA A 11 0.73 -32.38 7.07
N GLY A 12 1.55 -31.90 8.02
CA GLY A 12 1.08 -31.22 9.21
C GLY A 12 0.31 -29.99 8.80
N ARG A 13 -1.03 -30.08 8.75
CA ARG A 13 -1.89 -28.92 8.55
C ARG A 13 -2.12 -28.26 9.90
N LEU A 14 -1.79 -26.99 9.97
CA LEU A 14 -2.20 -26.15 11.08
C LEU A 14 -3.73 -26.06 11.14
N ARG A 15 -4.27 -25.87 12.32
CA ARG A 15 -5.70 -25.63 12.49
C ARG A 15 -6.10 -24.27 11.89
N PRO A 16 -7.37 -24.06 11.50
CA PRO A 16 -7.81 -22.78 10.91
C PRO A 16 -7.53 -21.56 11.80
N ASP A 17 -7.64 -21.70 13.12
CA ASP A 17 -7.33 -20.65 14.09
C ASP A 17 -5.82 -20.34 14.15
N GLU A 18 -4.97 -21.35 14.08
CA GLU A 18 -3.51 -21.17 14.01
C GLU A 18 -3.09 -20.53 12.68
N ILE A 19 -3.73 -20.94 11.58
CA ILE A 19 -3.50 -20.30 10.28
C ILE A 19 -3.89 -18.83 10.35
N ALA A 20 -5.07 -18.49 10.88
CA ALA A 20 -5.53 -17.12 11.02
C ALA A 20 -4.56 -16.27 11.84
N ALA A 21 -4.08 -16.79 12.98
CA ALA A 21 -3.11 -16.09 13.83
C ALA A 21 -1.75 -15.87 13.11
N ASN A 22 -1.30 -16.86 12.33
CA ASN A 22 -0.03 -16.77 11.60
C ASN A 22 -0.07 -15.79 10.42
N PHE A 23 -1.27 -15.43 9.94
CA PHE A 23 -1.47 -14.46 8.87
C PHE A 23 -1.92 -13.08 9.36
N GLU A 24 -1.88 -12.84 10.67
CA GLU A 24 -2.08 -11.49 11.18
C GLU A 24 -0.99 -10.52 10.70
N ASP A 25 -1.38 -9.28 10.52
CA ASP A 25 -0.44 -8.23 10.08
C ASP A 25 0.62 -7.94 11.15
N ILE A 26 1.88 -8.08 10.80
CA ILE A 26 3.02 -7.68 11.67
C ILE A 26 2.93 -6.18 12.01
N LYS A 27 2.47 -5.37 11.06
CA LYS A 27 2.21 -3.95 11.24
C LYS A 27 0.72 -3.70 10.96
N PRO A 28 -0.14 -3.51 11.97
CA PRO A 28 -1.54 -3.20 11.77
C PRO A 28 -1.73 -1.94 10.90
N PRO A 29 -2.73 -1.90 10.01
CA PRO A 29 -2.99 -0.73 9.17
C PRO A 29 -3.30 0.50 10.01
N LEU A 30 -3.06 1.68 9.43
CA LEU A 30 -3.47 2.93 10.06
C LEU A 30 -4.99 3.06 10.01
N ASP A 31 -5.59 3.41 11.13
CA ASP A 31 -6.95 3.92 11.14
C ASP A 31 -7.00 5.37 10.59
N ARG A 32 -8.18 5.87 10.29
CA ARG A 32 -8.36 7.21 9.72
C ARG A 32 -7.72 8.32 10.58
N LYS A 33 -7.81 8.22 11.90
CA LYS A 33 -7.26 9.23 12.80
C LYS A 33 -5.74 9.21 12.77
N LYS A 34 -5.14 8.02 12.82
CA LYS A 34 -3.67 7.86 12.72
C LYS A 34 -3.16 8.30 11.35
N ALA A 35 -3.90 7.97 10.27
CA ALA A 35 -3.53 8.41 8.93
C ALA A 35 -3.55 9.94 8.78
N LEU A 36 -4.53 10.63 9.36
CA LEU A 36 -4.58 12.10 9.38
C LEU A 36 -3.41 12.70 10.18
N ILE A 37 -3.11 12.14 11.36
CA ILE A 37 -1.98 12.62 12.18
C ILE A 37 -0.67 12.42 11.42
N GLU A 38 -0.45 11.25 10.84
CA GLU A 38 0.79 10.94 10.13
C GLU A 38 0.94 11.73 8.83
N SER A 39 -0.15 11.92 8.08
CA SER A 39 -0.14 12.74 6.85
C SER A 39 0.15 14.23 7.14
N SER A 40 -0.27 14.74 8.29
CA SER A 40 -0.01 16.13 8.70
C SER A 40 1.48 16.39 9.00
N ARG A 41 2.29 15.35 9.20
CA ARG A 41 3.74 15.49 9.37
C ARG A 41 4.47 15.77 8.06
N CYS A 42 3.83 15.54 6.91
CA CYS A 42 4.46 15.81 5.62
C CYS A 42 4.61 17.32 5.39
N TYR A 43 5.79 17.74 4.92
CA TYR A 43 6.04 19.14 4.55
C TYR A 43 5.53 19.49 3.15
N PHE A 44 5.05 18.53 2.39
CA PHE A 44 4.60 18.72 1.01
C PHE A 44 5.65 19.43 0.14
N CYS A 45 6.90 18.94 0.23
CA CYS A 45 8.05 19.51 -0.45
C CYS A 45 7.80 19.65 -1.96
N HIS A 46 8.25 20.75 -2.55
CA HIS A 46 8.21 20.96 -4.01
C HIS A 46 9.23 20.04 -4.70
N ASP A 47 10.49 20.09 -4.25
CA ASP A 47 11.56 19.20 -4.72
C ASP A 47 11.62 17.99 -3.78
N ALA A 48 10.68 17.07 -3.95
CA ALA A 48 10.47 15.98 -3.03
C ALA A 48 11.47 14.82 -3.21
N PRO A 49 12.54 14.71 -2.39
CA PRO A 49 13.54 13.66 -2.55
C PRO A 49 12.95 12.25 -2.42
N CYS A 50 11.82 12.12 -1.74
CA CYS A 50 11.09 10.87 -1.63
C CYS A 50 10.51 10.38 -2.96
N ILE A 51 10.16 11.28 -3.89
CA ILE A 51 9.72 10.91 -5.24
C ILE A 51 10.91 10.35 -6.04
N GLU A 52 12.05 11.04 -5.99
CA GLU A 52 13.26 10.61 -6.69
C GLU A 52 13.76 9.24 -6.20
N ALA A 53 13.62 8.99 -4.90
CA ALA A 53 13.99 7.72 -4.28
C ALA A 53 12.99 6.59 -4.56
N CYS A 54 11.80 6.91 -5.06
CA CYS A 54 10.80 5.90 -5.42
C CYS A 54 11.09 5.34 -6.82
N PRO A 55 11.32 4.01 -6.98
CA PRO A 55 11.63 3.42 -8.28
C PRO A 55 10.54 3.62 -9.35
N THR A 56 9.29 3.89 -8.93
CA THR A 56 8.15 4.14 -9.82
C THR A 56 7.71 5.60 -9.80
N SER A 57 8.48 6.47 -9.15
CA SER A 57 8.24 7.93 -9.10
C SER A 57 6.82 8.32 -8.68
N ILE A 58 6.26 7.62 -7.71
CA ILE A 58 4.93 7.97 -7.14
C ILE A 58 5.01 9.39 -6.59
N ASP A 59 4.02 10.23 -6.93
CA ASP A 59 3.89 11.58 -6.35
C ASP A 59 3.47 11.52 -4.88
N ILE A 60 4.49 11.29 -4.02
CA ILE A 60 4.30 11.05 -2.59
C ILE A 60 3.70 12.26 -1.87
N PRO A 61 4.18 13.49 -2.03
CA PRO A 61 3.56 14.64 -1.39
C PRO A 61 2.09 14.83 -1.78
N ASN A 62 1.75 14.56 -3.03
CA ASN A 62 0.39 14.74 -3.53
C ASN A 62 -0.57 13.71 -2.91
N PHE A 63 -0.25 12.42 -2.94
CA PHE A 63 -1.15 11.45 -2.34
C PHE A 63 -1.29 11.65 -0.81
N ILE A 64 -0.21 12.03 -0.12
CA ILE A 64 -0.28 12.34 1.32
C ILE A 64 -1.15 13.56 1.58
N ARG A 65 -1.07 14.60 0.74
CA ARG A 65 -1.95 15.78 0.81
C ARG A 65 -3.40 15.39 0.63
N MET A 66 -3.70 14.51 -0.32
CA MET A 66 -5.06 14.01 -0.55
C MET A 66 -5.60 13.25 0.66
N ILE A 67 -4.78 12.40 1.31
CA ILE A 67 -5.17 11.75 2.57
C ILE A 67 -5.49 12.81 3.64
N ASN A 68 -4.61 13.79 3.80
CA ASN A 68 -4.76 14.85 4.80
C ASN A 68 -6.05 15.67 4.60
N THR A 69 -6.44 15.90 3.36
CA THR A 69 -7.68 16.62 3.01
C THR A 69 -8.93 15.74 2.91
N GLY A 70 -8.81 14.44 3.20
CA GLY A 70 -9.92 13.49 3.21
C GLY A 70 -10.27 12.87 1.85
N ASN A 71 -9.50 13.16 0.79
CA ASN A 71 -9.65 12.53 -0.52
C ASN A 71 -8.84 11.24 -0.64
N THR A 72 -9.19 10.23 0.15
CA THR A 72 -8.47 8.95 0.19
C THR A 72 -8.54 8.20 -1.14
N GLN A 73 -9.65 8.32 -1.87
CA GLN A 73 -9.79 7.71 -3.19
C GLN A 73 -8.81 8.33 -4.20
N GLY A 74 -8.74 9.65 -4.30
CA GLY A 74 -7.79 10.33 -5.19
C GLY A 74 -6.34 10.02 -4.82
N ALA A 75 -6.03 9.85 -3.52
CA ALA A 75 -4.72 9.40 -3.08
C ALA A 75 -4.36 8.02 -3.64
N ALA A 76 -5.29 7.06 -3.57
CA ALA A 76 -5.10 5.73 -4.13
C ALA A 76 -4.97 5.76 -5.66
N GLU A 77 -5.76 6.56 -6.35
CA GLU A 77 -5.68 6.75 -7.80
C GLU A 77 -4.30 7.28 -8.21
N THR A 78 -3.80 8.32 -7.56
CA THR A 78 -2.44 8.87 -7.77
C THR A 78 -1.35 7.80 -7.62
N ILE A 79 -1.46 6.95 -6.60
CA ILE A 79 -0.53 5.85 -6.37
C ILE A 79 -0.60 4.82 -7.50
N LEU A 80 -1.81 4.40 -7.88
CA LEU A 80 -2.02 3.32 -8.84
C LEU A 80 -1.76 3.76 -10.28
N GLU A 81 -1.91 5.03 -10.62
CA GLU A 81 -1.51 5.61 -11.91
C GLU A 81 0.01 5.47 -12.15
N ALA A 82 0.81 5.73 -11.11
CA ALA A 82 2.25 5.58 -11.19
C ALA A 82 2.70 4.11 -11.04
N ASN A 83 1.99 3.32 -10.25
CA ASN A 83 2.33 1.92 -9.99
C ASN A 83 1.09 1.10 -9.63
N ILE A 84 0.63 0.29 -10.57
CA ILE A 84 -0.52 -0.60 -10.38
C ILE A 84 -0.34 -1.60 -9.21
N LEU A 85 0.90 -1.90 -8.84
CA LEU A 85 1.25 -2.74 -7.69
C LEU A 85 1.40 -1.93 -6.39
N GLY A 86 0.87 -0.71 -6.33
CA GLY A 86 0.98 0.20 -5.18
C GLY A 86 0.58 -0.42 -3.85
N GLY A 87 -0.40 -1.31 -3.83
CA GLY A 87 -0.81 -2.05 -2.64
C GLY A 87 0.23 -3.08 -2.16
N MET A 88 0.99 -3.67 -3.08
CA MET A 88 2.09 -4.59 -2.76
C MET A 88 3.31 -3.80 -2.28
N CYS A 89 3.66 -2.70 -2.98
CA CYS A 89 4.74 -1.82 -2.54
C CYS A 89 4.53 -1.35 -1.10
N ALA A 90 3.31 -1.00 -0.73
CA ALA A 90 2.96 -0.58 0.64
C ALA A 90 3.20 -1.64 1.72
N ARG A 91 3.41 -2.91 1.33
CA ARG A 91 3.62 -4.04 2.24
C ARG A 91 5.04 -4.60 2.23
N VAL A 92 5.68 -4.60 1.08
CA VAL A 92 6.96 -5.31 0.88
C VAL A 92 8.11 -4.43 0.41
N CYS A 93 7.84 -3.17 0.06
CA CYS A 93 8.89 -2.24 -0.33
C CYS A 93 9.76 -1.89 0.89
N PRO A 94 11.08 -1.92 0.79
CA PRO A 94 11.98 -1.48 1.85
C PRO A 94 12.03 0.06 1.90
N THR A 95 10.93 0.67 2.35
CA THR A 95 10.74 2.13 2.37
C THR A 95 11.79 2.85 3.20
N GLU A 96 12.34 2.17 4.21
CA GLU A 96 13.38 2.64 5.14
C GLU A 96 14.74 2.90 4.48
N ILE A 97 14.98 2.36 3.29
CA ILE A 97 16.20 2.64 2.50
C ILE A 97 15.88 3.37 1.18
N LEU A 98 14.61 3.67 0.91
CA LEU A 98 14.13 4.37 -0.27
C LEU A 98 13.47 5.69 0.09
N CYS A 99 12.16 5.79 -0.08
CA CYS A 99 11.43 7.05 0.07
C CYS A 99 11.42 7.59 1.51
N GLU A 100 11.36 6.72 2.52
CA GLU A 100 11.40 7.13 3.92
C GLU A 100 12.81 7.56 4.34
N ASP A 101 13.88 6.90 3.82
CA ASP A 101 15.26 7.34 4.04
C ASP A 101 15.49 8.77 3.55
N LYS A 102 14.94 9.13 2.40
CA LYS A 102 15.09 10.47 1.80
C LYS A 102 14.07 11.49 2.30
N CYS A 103 13.24 11.13 3.27
CA CYS A 103 12.28 12.07 3.83
C CYS A 103 13.00 13.21 4.56
N VAL A 104 12.65 14.47 4.20
CA VAL A 104 13.25 15.68 4.82
C VAL A 104 13.03 15.72 6.34
N ARG A 105 12.01 15.05 6.87
CA ARG A 105 11.77 14.92 8.30
C ARG A 105 12.92 14.26 9.06
N ASN A 106 13.71 13.40 8.40
CA ASN A 106 14.88 12.78 9.02
C ASN A 106 15.92 13.80 9.51
N THR A 107 16.00 14.97 8.85
CA THR A 107 16.95 16.02 9.25
C THR A 107 16.48 16.83 10.45
N SER A 108 15.20 16.83 10.76
CA SER A 108 14.60 17.65 11.82
C SER A 108 14.13 16.85 13.04
N GLU A 109 13.72 15.61 12.87
CA GLU A 109 13.04 14.82 13.89
C GLU A 109 13.62 13.41 14.07
N ASP A 110 14.64 13.02 13.30
CA ASP A 110 15.18 11.64 13.25
C ASP A 110 14.07 10.58 12.96
N LYS A 111 12.97 11.00 12.35
CA LYS A 111 11.84 10.14 12.08
C LYS A 111 11.13 10.57 10.80
N PRO A 112 11.20 9.77 9.73
CA PRO A 112 10.50 10.06 8.48
C PRO A 112 8.98 10.06 8.66
N VAL A 113 8.27 10.57 7.68
CA VAL A 113 6.84 10.28 7.50
C VAL A 113 6.70 8.81 7.12
N ASN A 114 5.74 8.12 7.69
CA ASN A 114 5.47 6.70 7.45
C ASN A 114 4.78 6.51 6.09
N ILE A 115 5.55 6.70 5.03
CA ILE A 115 5.05 6.78 3.64
C ILE A 115 4.40 5.47 3.22
N GLY A 116 5.05 4.34 3.50
CA GLY A 116 4.51 3.02 3.18
C GLY A 116 3.17 2.74 3.85
N MET A 117 3.01 3.12 5.12
CA MET A 117 1.74 2.93 5.84
C MET A 117 0.62 3.85 5.34
N LEU A 118 0.94 5.07 4.94
CA LEU A 118 -0.02 5.99 4.31
C LEU A 118 -0.43 5.50 2.92
N GLN A 119 0.50 4.98 2.14
CA GLN A 119 0.23 4.34 0.85
C GLN A 119 -0.69 3.14 1.02
N ARG A 120 -0.42 2.29 2.02
CA ARG A 120 -1.28 1.16 2.38
C ARG A 120 -2.69 1.62 2.73
N PHE A 121 -2.82 2.61 3.61
CA PHE A 121 -4.10 3.17 4.02
C PHE A 121 -4.96 3.61 2.82
N ALA A 122 -4.36 4.31 1.85
CA ALA A 122 -5.07 4.78 0.67
C ALA A 122 -5.52 3.62 -0.24
N VAL A 123 -4.61 2.69 -0.54
CA VAL A 123 -4.91 1.58 -1.46
C VAL A 123 -5.87 0.57 -0.84
N ASP A 124 -5.74 0.25 0.45
CA ASP A 124 -6.67 -0.65 1.15
C ASP A 124 -8.09 -0.07 1.15
N HIS A 125 -8.24 1.24 1.38
CA HIS A 125 -9.54 1.92 1.28
C HIS A 125 -10.19 1.73 -0.10
N LEU A 126 -9.41 1.82 -1.17
CA LEU A 126 -9.91 1.59 -2.52
C LEU A 126 -10.31 0.12 -2.75
N MET A 127 -9.50 -0.82 -2.29
CA MET A 127 -9.76 -2.25 -2.42
C MET A 127 -11.02 -2.67 -1.67
N GLU A 128 -11.23 -2.17 -0.46
CA GLU A 128 -12.42 -2.44 0.36
C GLU A 128 -13.70 -1.90 -0.26
N ASN A 129 -13.64 -0.74 -0.91
CA ASN A 129 -14.80 -0.10 -1.54
C ASN A 129 -15.09 -0.59 -2.98
N GLY A 130 -14.28 -1.50 -3.52
CA GLY A 130 -14.51 -2.15 -4.82
C GLY A 130 -14.50 -1.21 -6.04
N ARG A 131 -13.97 0.00 -5.90
CA ARG A 131 -13.90 1.00 -6.96
C ARG A 131 -12.50 1.08 -7.55
N TYR A 132 -12.10 0.06 -8.26
CA TYR A 132 -10.81 0.08 -8.96
C TYR A 132 -10.86 1.04 -10.16
N PRO A 133 -10.01 2.07 -10.23
CA PRO A 133 -10.12 3.14 -11.23
C PRO A 133 -9.95 2.64 -12.67
N PHE A 134 -9.29 1.51 -12.86
CA PHE A 134 -8.96 0.95 -14.18
C PHE A 134 -9.95 -0.14 -14.68
N THR A 135 -11.06 -0.37 -13.99
CA THR A 135 -11.98 -1.48 -14.34
C THR A 135 -13.03 -1.11 -15.39
N ARG A 136 -13.06 0.11 -15.88
CA ARG A 136 -13.95 0.50 -16.99
C ARG A 136 -13.14 1.11 -18.12
N LEU A 137 -12.75 0.28 -19.07
CA LEU A 137 -12.63 0.81 -20.44
C LEU A 137 -13.99 1.40 -20.81
N PRO A 138 -14.05 2.65 -21.33
CA PRO A 138 -15.31 3.20 -21.80
C PRO A 138 -15.93 2.21 -22.80
N VAL A 139 -17.21 1.94 -22.63
CA VAL A 139 -17.99 1.12 -23.57
C VAL A 139 -17.87 1.84 -24.92
N GLY A 140 -17.13 1.26 -25.87
CA GLY A 140 -16.87 1.87 -27.18
C GLY A 140 -15.41 2.09 -27.53
N ALA A 141 -14.45 1.78 -26.66
CA ALA A 141 -13.04 1.71 -27.06
C ALA A 141 -12.85 0.47 -27.95
N GLU A 142 -13.04 0.66 -29.26
CA GLU A 142 -12.63 -0.33 -30.26
C GLU A 142 -11.15 -0.62 -30.06
N ARG A 143 -10.81 -1.92 -29.97
CA ARG A 143 -9.43 -2.36 -30.04
C ARG A 143 -8.90 -1.95 -31.41
N VAL A 144 -8.08 -0.93 -31.47
CA VAL A 144 -7.26 -0.67 -32.64
C VAL A 144 -6.25 -1.82 -32.71
N ASN A 145 -6.62 -2.86 -33.46
CA ASN A 145 -5.66 -3.90 -33.84
C ASN A 145 -4.71 -3.28 -34.85
N GLY A 146 -3.47 -2.99 -34.39
CA GLY A 146 -2.33 -2.70 -35.21
C GLY A 146 -1.44 -3.93 -35.33
#